data_a43558d6ece0ac728e7720bf8edde5ed
#
_entry.id   a43558d6ece0ac728e7720bf8edde5ed
#
_cell.length_a   1.000
_cell.length_b   1.000
_cell.length_c   1.000
_cell.angle_alpha   90.00
_cell.angle_beta   90.00
_cell.angle_gamma   90.00
#
_symmetry.space_group_name_H-M   'P 1'
#
loop_
_entity.id
_entity.type
_entity.pdbx_description
1 polymer ?
#
loop_
_entity_poly.entity_id
_entity_poly.type
_entity_poly.pdbx_seq_one_letter_code
_entity_poly.pdbx_strand_id
1 'polypeptide(L)'
;MKKNLLPGFIAIFILFLFSCSNKYYTASNFEEKTENHKVVAILPAEVTFTGKQPKTLSPDAIAKAEERESIDFQYALMNSILNHANTKKYITTVNFQDINTTLKILEKNSISVRDSWNKDDNELAKLLGVNSVIRMNIRKQRYMSDEASYGVGVARQVIYKTGIGSKVPVPSSVGKTYDIYASCNLLSDNQTLWNDNYKRSTDYDVQPNVVIEWITDDFGENFPYKEKRKKR
;
A
#
# COMPACT_ATOMS: atom_id res chain seq x y z
N MET A 1 -36.75 -43.91 -22.76
CA MET A 1 -36.85 -42.67 -21.99
C MET A 1 -35.43 -42.22 -21.59
N LYS A 2 -34.84 -41.29 -22.33
CA LYS A 2 -33.53 -40.70 -22.01
C LYS A 2 -33.77 -39.46 -21.14
N LYS A 3 -33.46 -39.53 -19.83
CA LYS A 3 -33.54 -38.41 -18.90
C LYS A 3 -32.40 -37.45 -19.17
N ASN A 4 -32.72 -36.20 -19.53
CA ASN A 4 -31.76 -35.11 -19.71
C ASN A 4 -31.18 -34.72 -18.35
N LEU A 5 -30.01 -35.27 -18.00
CA LEU A 5 -29.21 -34.93 -16.81
C LEU A 5 -28.28 -33.73 -17.02
N LEU A 6 -28.26 -33.15 -18.25
CA LEU A 6 -27.34 -32.09 -18.64
C LEU A 6 -27.54 -30.71 -17.97
N PRO A 7 -28.79 -30.22 -17.72
CA PRO A 7 -28.95 -28.88 -17.15
C PRO A 7 -28.55 -28.77 -15.66
N GLY A 8 -28.60 -29.87 -14.91
CA GLY A 8 -28.21 -29.86 -13.49
C GLY A 8 -26.68 -29.72 -13.26
N PHE A 9 -25.89 -30.26 -14.15
CA PHE A 9 -24.42 -30.20 -14.05
C PHE A 9 -23.85 -28.79 -14.37
N ILE A 10 -24.49 -28.07 -15.29
CA ILE A 10 -24.10 -26.71 -15.68
C ILE A 10 -24.41 -25.71 -14.54
N ALA A 11 -25.52 -25.88 -13.84
CA ALA A 11 -25.89 -24.99 -12.73
C ALA A 11 -24.95 -25.12 -11.52
N ILE A 12 -24.42 -26.32 -11.24
CA ILE A 12 -23.46 -26.54 -10.14
C ILE A 12 -22.09 -25.95 -10.48
N PHE A 13 -21.67 -25.98 -11.76
CA PHE A 13 -20.37 -25.43 -12.17
C PHE A 13 -20.30 -23.89 -12.09
N ILE A 14 -21.43 -23.19 -12.26
CA ILE A 14 -21.50 -21.73 -12.16
C ILE A 14 -21.34 -21.23 -10.72
N LEU A 15 -21.72 -22.04 -9.71
CA LEU A 15 -21.59 -21.67 -8.29
C LEU A 15 -20.13 -21.62 -7.78
N PHE A 16 -19.18 -22.27 -8.46
CA PHE A 16 -17.77 -22.26 -8.09
C PHE A 16 -16.96 -21.06 -8.62
N LEU A 17 -17.57 -20.20 -9.45
CA LEU A 17 -16.86 -19.05 -10.03
C LEU A 17 -16.89 -17.77 -9.17
N PHE A 18 -17.61 -17.75 -8.06
CA PHE A 18 -17.64 -16.63 -7.11
C PHE A 18 -16.61 -16.81 -5.99
N SER A 19 -15.38 -17.22 -6.32
CA SER A 19 -14.27 -17.07 -5.38
C SER A 19 -13.87 -15.59 -5.36
N CYS A 20 -14.53 -14.78 -4.52
CA CYS A 20 -14.02 -13.46 -4.14
C CYS A 20 -12.71 -13.68 -3.40
N SER A 21 -11.58 -13.57 -4.09
CA SER A 21 -10.28 -13.43 -3.45
C SER A 21 -10.28 -12.11 -2.70
N ASN A 22 -10.32 -12.15 -1.37
CA ASN A 22 -10.11 -10.97 -0.56
C ASN A 22 -8.70 -10.44 -0.87
N LYS A 23 -8.63 -9.15 -1.20
CA LYS A 23 -7.38 -8.46 -1.53
C LYS A 23 -6.47 -8.31 -0.31
N TYR A 24 -7.04 -8.36 0.87
CA TYR A 24 -6.36 -8.17 2.15
C TYR A 24 -6.61 -9.35 3.10
N TYR A 25 -5.69 -9.53 4.03
CA TYR A 25 -5.78 -10.49 5.12
C TYR A 25 -6.29 -9.82 6.38
N THR A 26 -7.18 -10.50 7.11
CA THR A 26 -7.56 -10.13 8.47
C THR A 26 -7.47 -11.40 9.33
N ALA A 27 -6.83 -11.30 10.50
CA ALA A 27 -6.69 -12.42 11.41
C ALA A 27 -8.06 -12.88 11.91
N SER A 28 -8.26 -14.20 12.07
CA SER A 28 -9.53 -14.78 12.53
C SER A 28 -9.94 -14.32 13.93
N ASN A 29 -8.98 -13.96 14.76
CA ASN A 29 -9.15 -13.43 16.11
C ASN A 29 -9.06 -11.89 16.18
N PHE A 30 -9.24 -11.20 15.05
CA PHE A 30 -9.08 -9.75 14.95
C PHE A 30 -9.94 -9.00 15.97
N GLU A 31 -11.24 -9.29 16.02
CA GLU A 31 -12.18 -8.60 16.91
C GLU A 31 -11.81 -8.81 18.39
N GLU A 32 -11.48 -10.04 18.80
CA GLU A 32 -11.03 -10.37 20.15
C GLU A 32 -9.76 -9.59 20.53
N LYS A 33 -8.76 -9.59 19.65
CA LYS A 33 -7.47 -8.91 19.89
C LYS A 33 -7.58 -7.39 19.89
N THR A 34 -8.55 -6.84 19.19
CA THR A 34 -8.70 -5.38 19.04
C THR A 34 -9.78 -4.76 19.91
N GLU A 35 -10.54 -5.57 20.67
CA GLU A 35 -11.64 -5.11 21.53
C GLU A 35 -11.23 -3.96 22.46
N ASN A 36 -10.02 -4.02 23.00
CA ASN A 36 -9.46 -3.03 23.93
C ASN A 36 -8.54 -2.01 23.26
N HIS A 37 -8.41 -2.03 21.95
CA HIS A 37 -7.58 -1.05 21.23
C HIS A 37 -8.23 0.32 21.25
N LYS A 38 -7.49 1.33 21.69
CA LYS A 38 -7.95 2.73 21.78
C LYS A 38 -7.11 3.65 20.90
N VAL A 39 -5.80 3.42 20.86
CA VAL A 39 -4.86 4.28 20.14
C VAL A 39 -3.95 3.44 19.26
N VAL A 40 -3.80 3.90 18.03
CA VAL A 40 -2.93 3.29 17.01
C VAL A 40 -1.92 4.32 16.53
N ALA A 41 -0.67 3.94 16.35
CA ALA A 41 0.32 4.79 15.70
C ALA A 41 0.64 4.29 14.30
N ILE A 42 0.79 5.22 13.35
CA ILE A 42 1.37 4.94 12.04
C ILE A 42 2.86 5.22 12.14
N LEU A 43 3.68 4.21 11.88
CA LEU A 43 5.14 4.35 11.88
C LEU A 43 5.63 4.98 10.57
N PRO A 44 6.81 5.62 10.55
CA PRO A 44 7.47 5.99 9.30
C PRO A 44 7.58 4.77 8.38
N ALA A 45 7.18 4.91 7.12
CA ALA A 45 7.19 3.81 6.16
C ALA A 45 8.63 3.39 5.82
N GLU A 46 8.91 2.10 5.73
CA GLU A 46 10.15 1.63 5.14
C GLU A 46 10.08 1.83 3.62
N VAL A 47 10.87 2.77 3.09
CA VAL A 47 10.92 3.09 1.66
C VAL A 47 12.28 2.71 1.10
N THR A 48 12.30 1.87 0.07
CA THR A 48 13.53 1.44 -0.58
C THR A 48 13.47 1.63 -2.08
N PHE A 49 14.49 2.30 -2.63
CA PHE A 49 14.69 2.47 -4.06
C PHE A 49 15.69 1.43 -4.56
N THR A 50 15.26 0.57 -5.45
CA THR A 50 16.06 -0.54 -5.99
C THR A 50 16.19 -0.48 -7.51
N GLY A 51 17.10 -1.27 -8.08
CA GLY A 51 17.32 -1.35 -9.53
C GLY A 51 18.22 -0.24 -10.05
N LYS A 52 17.99 0.18 -11.29
CA LYS A 52 18.88 1.12 -12.02
C LYS A 52 18.66 2.58 -11.57
N GLN A 53 19.35 3.00 -10.52
CA GLN A 53 19.27 4.39 -10.06
C GLN A 53 19.98 5.35 -11.03
N PRO A 54 19.56 6.64 -11.11
CA PRO A 54 20.27 7.65 -11.90
C PRO A 54 21.70 7.81 -11.41
N LYS A 55 22.65 7.81 -12.34
CA LYS A 55 24.10 7.99 -12.03
C LYS A 55 24.41 9.35 -11.39
N THR A 56 23.51 10.31 -11.52
CA THR A 56 23.63 11.66 -10.96
C THR A 56 23.27 11.74 -9.48
N LEU A 57 22.62 10.69 -8.92
CA LEU A 57 22.23 10.65 -7.51
C LEU A 57 23.29 9.89 -6.69
N SER A 58 23.80 10.55 -5.65
CA SER A 58 24.66 9.88 -4.67
C SER A 58 23.84 8.94 -3.78
N PRO A 59 24.47 7.93 -3.15
CA PRO A 59 23.80 7.08 -2.17
C PRO A 59 23.11 7.88 -1.04
N ASP A 60 23.76 8.94 -0.55
CA ASP A 60 23.18 9.80 0.49
C ASP A 60 21.96 10.58 0.01
N ALA A 61 21.95 11.01 -1.26
CA ALA A 61 20.77 11.68 -1.83
C ALA A 61 19.60 10.71 -1.97
N ILE A 62 19.86 9.45 -2.33
CA ILE A 62 18.87 8.39 -2.38
C ILE A 62 18.33 8.13 -0.97
N ALA A 63 19.20 7.94 0.02
CA ALA A 63 18.81 7.71 1.40
C ALA A 63 17.92 8.83 1.96
N LYS A 64 18.27 10.09 1.71
CA LYS A 64 17.45 11.24 2.11
C LYS A 64 16.10 11.30 1.39
N ALA A 65 16.03 10.87 0.13
CA ALA A 65 14.79 10.80 -0.62
C ALA A 65 13.87 9.71 -0.06
N GLU A 66 14.41 8.53 0.26
CA GLU A 66 13.69 7.44 0.92
C GLU A 66 13.10 7.87 2.27
N GLU A 67 13.90 8.54 3.11
CA GLU A 67 13.43 9.05 4.42
C GLU A 67 12.36 10.13 4.29
N ARG A 68 12.45 11.00 3.29
CA ARG A 68 11.42 12.00 3.03
C ARG A 68 10.11 11.33 2.61
N GLU A 69 10.16 10.45 1.63
CA GLU A 69 8.98 9.71 1.19
C GLU A 69 8.39 8.85 2.31
N SER A 70 9.22 8.32 3.22
CA SER A 70 8.78 7.58 4.42
C SER A 70 7.78 8.39 5.25
N ILE A 71 8.10 9.67 5.49
CA ILE A 71 7.23 10.58 6.25
C ILE A 71 6.01 11.00 5.41
N ASP A 72 6.19 11.24 4.12
CA ASP A 72 5.08 11.59 3.21
C ASP A 72 4.03 10.46 3.17
N PHE A 73 4.46 9.20 3.09
CA PHE A 73 3.58 8.04 3.19
C PHE A 73 2.84 7.96 4.52
N GLN A 74 3.51 8.26 5.63
CA GLN A 74 2.92 8.25 6.96
C GLN A 74 1.75 9.24 7.07
N TYR A 75 1.95 10.49 6.61
CA TYR A 75 0.89 11.51 6.58
C TYR A 75 -0.24 11.16 5.62
N ALA A 76 0.12 10.69 4.42
CA ALA A 76 -0.86 10.36 3.39
C ALA A 76 -1.76 9.19 3.83
N LEU A 77 -1.18 8.15 4.45
CA LEU A 77 -1.97 7.03 4.98
C LEU A 77 -2.93 7.49 6.08
N MET A 78 -2.48 8.30 7.04
CA MET A 78 -3.35 8.83 8.07
C MET A 78 -4.55 9.58 7.48
N ASN A 79 -4.28 10.47 6.51
CA ASN A 79 -5.33 11.24 5.85
C ASN A 79 -6.31 10.32 5.10
N SER A 80 -5.80 9.34 4.37
CA SER A 80 -6.63 8.40 3.63
C SER A 80 -7.51 7.56 4.56
N ILE A 81 -6.95 6.98 5.63
CA ILE A 81 -7.73 6.22 6.61
C ILE A 81 -8.84 7.09 7.20
N LEU A 82 -8.53 8.32 7.63
CA LEU A 82 -9.52 9.23 8.22
C LEU A 82 -10.62 9.60 7.22
N ASN A 83 -10.29 9.79 5.95
CA ASN A 83 -11.25 10.07 4.89
C ASN A 83 -12.18 8.89 4.62
N HIS A 84 -11.67 7.67 4.58
CA HIS A 84 -12.46 6.47 4.32
C HIS A 84 -13.23 5.96 5.56
N ALA A 85 -12.65 6.08 6.75
CA ALA A 85 -13.24 5.60 7.99
C ALA A 85 -14.23 6.58 8.63
N ASN A 86 -14.19 7.89 8.34
CA ASN A 86 -15.08 8.90 8.91
C ASN A 86 -16.01 9.50 7.85
N THR A 87 -16.95 8.70 7.38
CA THR A 87 -17.94 9.09 6.37
C THR A 87 -19.36 9.12 6.96
N LYS A 88 -20.36 9.44 6.13
CA LYS A 88 -21.78 9.27 6.53
C LYS A 88 -22.12 7.81 6.87
N LYS A 89 -21.38 6.85 6.30
CA LYS A 89 -21.65 5.40 6.43
C LYS A 89 -20.79 4.74 7.52
N TYR A 90 -19.56 5.22 7.72
CA TYR A 90 -18.59 4.59 8.61
C TYR A 90 -18.09 5.55 9.68
N ILE A 91 -17.58 4.99 10.79
CA ILE A 91 -16.85 5.67 11.84
C ILE A 91 -15.62 4.83 12.20
N THR A 92 -14.49 5.48 12.48
CA THR A 92 -13.32 4.80 13.02
C THR A 92 -13.57 4.35 14.46
N THR A 93 -13.08 3.18 14.82
CA THR A 93 -13.23 2.60 16.17
C THR A 93 -12.06 2.90 17.09
N VAL A 94 -10.97 3.47 16.55
CA VAL A 94 -9.76 3.83 17.30
C VAL A 94 -9.37 5.29 17.05
N ASN A 95 -8.55 5.84 17.93
CA ASN A 95 -7.88 7.11 17.73
C ASN A 95 -6.49 6.88 17.13
N PHE A 96 -6.03 7.80 16.30
CA PHE A 96 -4.65 7.80 15.80
C PHE A 96 -3.79 8.72 16.65
N GLN A 97 -2.59 8.24 17.02
CA GLN A 97 -1.57 9.12 17.57
C GLN A 97 -1.14 10.12 16.49
N ASP A 98 -1.03 11.38 16.86
CA ASP A 98 -0.53 12.42 15.95
C ASP A 98 0.88 12.07 15.44
N ILE A 99 1.11 12.27 14.14
CA ILE A 99 2.37 11.88 13.49
C ILE A 99 3.55 12.64 14.06
N ASN A 100 3.40 13.95 14.33
CA ASN A 100 4.48 14.72 14.94
C ASN A 100 4.79 14.22 16.36
N THR A 101 3.78 13.76 17.10
CA THR A 101 3.97 13.14 18.41
C THR A 101 4.77 11.84 18.27
N THR A 102 4.43 10.97 17.31
CA THR A 102 5.18 9.75 17.00
C THR A 102 6.64 10.08 16.68
N LEU A 103 6.88 11.02 15.75
CA LEU A 103 8.24 11.40 15.34
C LEU A 103 9.05 12.00 16.50
N LYS A 104 8.46 12.87 17.32
CA LYS A 104 9.13 13.45 18.51
C LYS A 104 9.49 12.41 19.57
N ILE A 105 8.65 11.39 19.76
CA ILE A 105 8.98 10.30 20.70
C ILE A 105 10.14 9.48 20.17
N LEU A 106 10.18 9.16 18.87
CA LEU A 106 11.30 8.47 18.23
C LEU A 106 12.60 9.28 18.39
N GLU A 107 12.58 10.57 18.03
CA GLU A 107 13.71 11.47 18.14
C GLU A 107 14.23 11.57 19.59
N LYS A 108 13.33 11.76 20.57
CA LYS A 108 13.68 11.81 22.00
C LYS A 108 14.41 10.54 22.48
N ASN A 109 14.12 9.40 21.84
CA ASN A 109 14.76 8.12 22.15
C ASN A 109 15.93 7.80 21.20
N SER A 110 16.44 8.82 20.48
CA SER A 110 17.56 8.67 19.53
C SER A 110 17.30 7.63 18.43
N ILE A 111 16.07 7.46 18.02
CA ILE A 111 15.66 6.58 16.93
C ILE A 111 15.39 7.45 15.70
N SER A 112 16.25 7.37 14.70
CA SER A 112 16.02 8.03 13.40
C SER A 112 14.85 7.38 12.64
N VAL A 113 14.36 8.05 11.61
CA VAL A 113 13.34 7.48 10.69
C VAL A 113 13.81 6.12 10.17
N ARG A 114 15.04 6.04 9.69
CA ARG A 114 15.63 4.81 9.13
C ARG A 114 15.84 3.72 10.19
N ASP A 115 16.27 4.10 11.40
CA ASP A 115 16.44 3.14 12.49
C ASP A 115 15.11 2.53 12.92
N SER A 116 14.01 3.30 12.84
CA SER A 116 12.67 2.81 13.18
C SER A 116 12.21 1.66 12.27
N TRP A 117 12.73 1.56 11.04
CA TRP A 117 12.36 0.49 10.10
C TRP A 117 12.80 -0.89 10.57
N ASN A 118 13.92 -0.95 11.31
CA ASN A 118 14.52 -2.19 11.79
C ASN A 118 14.20 -2.50 13.25
N LYS A 119 13.44 -1.63 13.94
CA LYS A 119 13.02 -1.84 15.32
C LYS A 119 11.84 -2.81 15.40
N ASP A 120 11.80 -3.56 16.49
CA ASP A 120 10.66 -4.42 16.80
C ASP A 120 9.37 -3.60 16.99
N ASP A 121 8.27 -4.07 16.41
CA ASP A 121 7.00 -3.35 16.39
C ASP A 121 6.37 -3.25 17.78
N ASN A 122 6.55 -4.26 18.67
CA ASN A 122 6.05 -4.18 20.03
C ASN A 122 6.90 -3.27 20.91
N GLU A 123 8.21 -3.22 20.68
CA GLU A 123 9.07 -2.25 21.35
C GLU A 123 8.63 -0.84 20.99
N LEU A 124 8.36 -0.59 19.69
CA LEU A 124 7.87 0.71 19.24
C LEU A 124 6.47 1.01 19.76
N ALA A 125 5.55 0.06 19.78
CA ALA A 125 4.21 0.25 20.33
C ALA A 125 4.27 0.65 21.83
N LYS A 126 5.09 -0.04 22.61
CA LYS A 126 5.31 0.28 24.04
C LYS A 126 5.94 1.64 24.22
N LEU A 127 6.99 1.97 23.44
CA LEU A 127 7.68 3.25 23.47
C LEU A 127 6.73 4.41 23.17
N LEU A 128 5.86 4.23 22.16
CA LEU A 128 4.87 5.21 21.73
C LEU A 128 3.64 5.29 22.65
N GLY A 129 3.44 4.29 23.53
CA GLY A 129 2.29 4.22 24.42
C GLY A 129 0.97 3.93 23.69
N VAL A 130 1.02 3.10 22.63
CA VAL A 130 -0.14 2.74 21.80
C VAL A 130 -0.44 1.25 21.88
N ASN A 131 -1.67 0.86 21.48
CA ASN A 131 -2.10 -0.54 21.52
C ASN A 131 -1.59 -1.34 20.31
N SER A 132 -1.44 -0.68 19.17
CA SER A 132 -0.96 -1.30 17.93
C SER A 132 -0.26 -0.28 17.05
N VAL A 133 0.53 -0.77 16.13
CA VAL A 133 1.24 0.06 15.14
C VAL A 133 0.87 -0.37 13.72
N ILE A 134 0.90 0.60 12.81
CA ILE A 134 0.78 0.37 11.38
C ILE A 134 2.16 0.56 10.77
N ARG A 135 2.64 -0.45 10.06
CA ARG A 135 3.90 -0.41 9.31
C ARG A 135 3.64 -0.60 7.82
N MET A 136 4.16 0.32 7.03
CA MET A 136 4.21 0.19 5.57
C MET A 136 5.62 -0.17 5.12
N ASN A 137 5.71 -1.04 4.10
CA ASN A 137 6.94 -1.33 3.37
C ASN A 137 6.71 -1.00 1.90
N ILE A 138 7.50 -0.10 1.36
CA ILE A 138 7.37 0.42 0.00
C ILE A 138 8.68 0.17 -0.74
N ARG A 139 8.63 -0.64 -1.80
CA ARG A 139 9.78 -0.89 -2.67
C ARG A 139 9.49 -0.36 -4.08
N LYS A 140 10.27 0.61 -4.50
CA LYS A 140 10.25 1.16 -5.87
C LYS A 140 11.41 0.56 -6.66
N GLN A 141 11.11 -0.35 -7.57
CA GLN A 141 12.10 -1.03 -8.40
C GLN A 141 12.18 -0.36 -9.76
N ARG A 142 13.31 0.27 -10.05
CA ARG A 142 13.54 0.93 -11.33
C ARG A 142 14.19 -0.01 -12.34
N TYR A 143 13.62 -0.12 -13.53
CA TYR A 143 14.10 -1.01 -14.59
C TYR A 143 14.91 -0.29 -15.67
N MET A 144 14.55 0.93 -16.00
CA MET A 144 15.18 1.69 -17.06
C MET A 144 15.35 3.16 -16.69
N SER A 145 16.20 3.87 -17.43
CA SER A 145 16.36 5.32 -17.29
C SER A 145 15.12 6.06 -17.83
N ASP A 146 14.96 7.32 -17.46
CA ASP A 146 13.86 8.17 -17.92
C ASP A 146 13.91 8.36 -19.43
N GLU A 147 15.12 8.52 -19.98
CA GLU A 147 15.35 8.66 -21.43
C GLU A 147 14.95 7.39 -22.19
N ALA A 148 15.28 6.20 -21.64
CA ALA A 148 14.88 4.94 -22.24
C ALA A 148 13.37 4.75 -22.18
N SER A 149 12.72 5.10 -21.06
CA SER A 149 11.27 5.05 -20.90
C SER A 149 10.56 5.99 -21.88
N TYR A 150 11.05 7.22 -22.03
CA TYR A 150 10.55 8.18 -23.00
C TYR A 150 10.68 7.66 -24.42
N GLY A 151 11.86 7.14 -24.80
CA GLY A 151 12.09 6.57 -26.14
C GLY A 151 11.13 5.43 -26.49
N VAL A 152 10.88 4.51 -25.54
CA VAL A 152 9.88 3.45 -25.73
C VAL A 152 8.46 3.99 -25.85
N GLY A 153 8.11 5.02 -25.08
CA GLY A 153 6.81 5.69 -25.15
C GLY A 153 6.56 6.32 -26.53
N VAL A 154 7.54 7.05 -27.07
CA VAL A 154 7.49 7.64 -28.42
C VAL A 154 7.37 6.55 -29.49
N ALA A 155 8.20 5.51 -29.42
CA ALA A 155 8.13 4.40 -30.38
C ALA A 155 6.74 3.73 -30.39
N ARG A 156 6.14 3.53 -29.21
CA ARG A 156 4.77 3.01 -29.08
C ARG A 156 3.74 3.90 -29.75
N GLN A 157 3.80 5.23 -29.54
CA GLN A 157 2.88 6.16 -30.19
C GLN A 157 2.99 6.13 -31.72
N VAL A 158 4.19 6.02 -32.26
CA VAL A 158 4.43 5.90 -33.70
C VAL A 158 3.79 4.60 -34.23
N ILE A 159 4.01 3.47 -33.54
CA ILE A 159 3.44 2.18 -33.93
C ILE A 159 1.91 2.23 -33.97
N TYR A 160 1.27 2.84 -32.97
CA TYR A 160 -0.18 2.99 -32.96
C TYR A 160 -0.70 3.91 -34.04
N LYS A 161 -0.04 5.06 -34.27
CA LYS A 161 -0.45 6.02 -35.35
C LYS A 161 -0.29 5.46 -36.74
N THR A 162 0.68 4.58 -36.98
CA THR A 162 0.91 3.94 -38.28
C THR A 162 0.01 2.71 -38.54
N GLY A 163 -0.86 2.34 -37.58
CA GLY A 163 -1.76 1.19 -37.69
C GLY A 163 -1.07 -0.18 -37.53
N ILE A 164 0.26 -0.23 -37.38
CA ILE A 164 0.99 -1.48 -37.19
C ILE A 164 0.64 -2.08 -35.83
N GLY A 165 0.37 -1.26 -34.83
CA GLY A 165 0.04 -1.67 -33.45
C GLY A 165 -1.25 -2.49 -33.32
N SER A 166 -2.17 -2.42 -34.30
CA SER A 166 -3.36 -3.27 -34.32
C SER A 166 -3.05 -4.75 -34.67
N LYS A 167 -1.90 -5.02 -35.28
CA LYS A 167 -1.45 -6.36 -35.66
C LYS A 167 -0.48 -6.99 -34.66
N VAL A 168 0.21 -6.18 -33.87
CA VAL A 168 1.17 -6.62 -32.85
C VAL A 168 0.82 -5.96 -31.52
N PRO A 169 0.18 -6.67 -30.59
CA PRO A 169 -0.15 -6.12 -29.28
C PRO A 169 1.13 -5.83 -28.49
N VAL A 170 1.40 -4.54 -28.23
CA VAL A 170 2.49 -4.13 -27.33
C VAL A 170 1.92 -4.07 -25.91
N PRO A 171 2.40 -4.89 -24.97
CA PRO A 171 1.91 -4.87 -23.59
C PRO A 171 2.00 -3.46 -22.98
N SER A 172 1.01 -3.06 -22.19
CA SER A 172 0.98 -1.74 -21.56
C SER A 172 2.13 -1.51 -20.56
N SER A 173 2.72 -2.61 -20.05
CA SER A 173 3.89 -2.57 -19.15
C SER A 173 5.20 -2.26 -19.86
N VAL A 174 5.28 -2.39 -21.18
CA VAL A 174 6.50 -2.04 -21.95
C VAL A 174 6.67 -0.52 -21.92
N GLY A 175 7.81 -0.06 -21.45
CA GLY A 175 8.17 1.36 -21.28
C GLY A 175 7.91 1.91 -19.89
N LYS A 176 7.34 1.14 -18.97
CA LYS A 176 7.23 1.53 -17.56
C LYS A 176 8.60 1.63 -16.91
N THR A 177 8.81 2.71 -16.16
CA THR A 177 10.10 2.99 -15.52
C THR A 177 10.25 2.24 -14.20
N TYR A 178 9.15 2.12 -13.45
CA TYR A 178 9.16 1.56 -12.11
C TYR A 178 8.07 0.50 -11.93
N ASP A 179 8.40 -0.54 -11.16
CA ASP A 179 7.41 -1.32 -10.43
C ASP A 179 7.43 -0.89 -8.95
N ILE A 180 6.24 -0.72 -8.41
CA ILE A 180 6.03 -0.36 -7.02
C ILE A 180 5.35 -1.54 -6.34
N TYR A 181 5.96 -2.01 -5.27
CA TYR A 181 5.42 -3.02 -4.37
C TYR A 181 5.25 -2.36 -3.02
N ALA A 182 4.04 -2.40 -2.49
CA ALA A 182 3.74 -1.87 -1.18
C ALA A 182 2.98 -2.88 -0.35
N SER A 183 3.25 -2.90 0.95
CA SER A 183 2.46 -3.62 1.93
C SER A 183 2.17 -2.72 3.12
N CYS A 184 1.00 -2.91 3.72
CA CYS A 184 0.58 -2.22 4.93
C CYS A 184 0.13 -3.27 5.94
N ASN A 185 0.71 -3.23 7.15
CA ASN A 185 0.46 -4.19 8.21
C ASN A 185 -0.03 -3.48 9.46
N LEU A 186 -1.08 -4.00 10.08
CA LEU A 186 -1.47 -3.68 11.44
C LEU A 186 -0.91 -4.75 12.37
N LEU A 187 -0.10 -4.33 13.34
CA LEU A 187 0.67 -5.21 14.23
C LEU A 187 0.35 -4.92 15.69
N SER A 188 0.12 -5.97 16.45
CA SER A 188 -0.04 -5.93 17.89
C SER A 188 0.41 -7.26 18.51
N ASP A 189 1.07 -7.25 19.65
CA ASP A 189 1.50 -8.43 20.41
C ASP A 189 2.24 -9.48 19.55
N ASN A 190 3.19 -9.06 18.72
CA ASN A 190 3.94 -9.90 17.77
C ASN A 190 3.06 -10.62 16.72
N GLN A 191 1.85 -10.15 16.51
CA GLN A 191 0.93 -10.72 15.53
C GLN A 191 0.53 -9.69 14.47
N THR A 192 0.50 -10.12 13.21
CA THR A 192 -0.13 -9.36 12.14
C THR A 192 -1.64 -9.58 12.23
N LEU A 193 -2.36 -8.52 12.59
CA LEU A 193 -3.81 -8.54 12.70
C LEU A 193 -4.50 -8.26 11.36
N TRP A 194 -3.84 -7.46 10.51
CA TRP A 194 -4.33 -7.14 9.19
C TRP A 194 -3.13 -6.85 8.26
N ASN A 195 -3.26 -7.23 6.99
CA ASN A 195 -2.28 -6.96 5.95
C ASN A 195 -2.99 -6.66 4.63
N ASP A 196 -2.54 -5.64 3.93
CA ASP A 196 -2.92 -5.35 2.54
C ASP A 196 -1.69 -5.16 1.68
N ASN A 197 -1.81 -5.51 0.40
CA ASN A 197 -0.72 -5.48 -0.56
C ASN A 197 -1.13 -4.75 -1.82
N TYR A 198 -0.24 -3.91 -2.32
CA TYR A 198 -0.42 -3.12 -3.52
C TYR A 198 0.74 -3.35 -4.49
N LYS A 199 0.41 -3.52 -5.77
CA LYS A 199 1.40 -3.60 -6.84
C LYS A 199 0.96 -2.78 -8.04
N ARG A 200 1.85 -1.94 -8.56
CA ARG A 200 1.59 -1.14 -9.76
C ARG A 200 2.88 -0.85 -10.51
N SER A 201 2.80 -0.85 -11.85
CA SER A 201 3.85 -0.33 -12.72
C SER A 201 3.51 1.11 -13.10
N THR A 202 4.49 2.01 -13.09
CA THR A 202 4.31 3.43 -13.42
C THR A 202 5.42 3.97 -14.31
N ASP A 203 5.15 5.10 -14.94
CA ASP A 203 6.08 5.79 -15.84
C ASP A 203 6.90 6.85 -15.08
N TYR A 204 7.94 7.35 -15.73
CA TYR A 204 8.85 8.37 -15.17
C TYR A 204 8.18 9.73 -14.94
N ASP A 205 7.11 10.04 -15.68
CA ASP A 205 6.40 11.32 -15.65
C ASP A 205 5.35 11.41 -14.54
N VAL A 206 5.08 10.30 -13.84
CA VAL A 206 4.15 10.30 -12.71
C VAL A 206 4.82 10.88 -11.48
N GLN A 207 4.25 11.96 -10.94
CA GLN A 207 4.79 12.63 -9.76
C GLN A 207 4.74 11.73 -8.53
N PRO A 208 5.74 11.78 -7.63
CA PRO A 208 5.80 10.93 -6.44
C PRO A 208 4.57 11.05 -5.53
N ASN A 209 4.02 12.25 -5.34
CA ASN A 209 2.82 12.48 -4.52
C ASN A 209 1.59 11.74 -5.07
N VAL A 210 1.43 11.64 -6.38
CA VAL A 210 0.33 10.90 -7.03
C VAL A 210 0.47 9.40 -6.75
N VAL A 211 1.69 8.88 -6.77
CA VAL A 211 1.98 7.48 -6.43
C VAL A 211 1.68 7.19 -4.96
N ILE A 212 2.09 8.09 -4.07
CA ILE A 212 1.80 8.00 -2.64
C ILE A 212 0.29 7.95 -2.41
N GLU A 213 -0.46 8.86 -3.03
CA GLU A 213 -1.92 8.93 -2.93
C GLU A 213 -2.58 7.61 -3.39
N TRP A 214 -2.23 7.07 -4.55
CA TRP A 214 -2.79 5.81 -5.03
C TRP A 214 -2.61 4.65 -4.06
N ILE A 215 -1.41 4.53 -3.46
CA ILE A 215 -1.07 3.44 -2.54
C ILE A 215 -1.82 3.63 -1.22
N THR A 216 -1.78 4.83 -0.67
CA THR A 216 -2.40 5.10 0.63
C THR A 216 -3.91 5.11 0.57
N ASP A 217 -4.51 5.51 -0.57
CA ASP A 217 -5.95 5.46 -0.77
C ASP A 217 -6.46 4.01 -0.78
N ASP A 218 -5.75 3.12 -1.47
CA ASP A 218 -6.04 1.69 -1.49
C ASP A 218 -6.01 1.07 -0.08
N PHE A 219 -4.96 1.35 0.70
CA PHE A 219 -4.84 0.88 2.07
C PHE A 219 -5.89 1.50 3.02
N GLY A 220 -6.18 2.79 2.85
CA GLY A 220 -7.18 3.48 3.66
C GLY A 220 -8.60 2.97 3.43
N GLU A 221 -8.94 2.64 2.17
CA GLU A 221 -10.22 2.04 1.83
C GLU A 221 -10.43 0.70 2.52
N ASN A 222 -9.39 -0.13 2.64
CA ASN A 222 -9.46 -1.48 3.21
C ASN A 222 -9.14 -1.53 4.71
N PHE A 223 -8.84 -0.40 5.34
CA PHE A 223 -8.41 -0.36 6.74
C PHE A 223 -9.47 -0.93 7.69
N PRO A 224 -9.08 -1.83 8.63
CA PRO A 224 -10.06 -2.65 9.35
C PRO A 224 -10.78 -1.95 10.50
N TYR A 225 -10.20 -0.92 11.14
CA TYR A 225 -10.81 -0.22 12.29
C TYR A 225 -11.91 0.75 11.88
N LYS A 226 -12.91 0.26 11.15
CA LYS A 226 -14.09 1.05 10.78
C LYS A 226 -15.38 0.25 10.96
N GLU A 227 -16.38 0.87 11.57
CA GLU A 227 -17.70 0.32 11.76
C GLU A 227 -18.77 1.09 10.99
N LYS A 228 -19.83 0.41 10.61
CA LYS A 228 -21.02 1.09 10.05
C LYS A 228 -21.70 1.92 11.12
N ARG A 229 -21.98 3.19 10.82
CA ARG A 229 -22.80 4.03 11.70
C ARG A 229 -24.17 3.39 11.87
N LYS A 230 -24.63 3.26 13.12
CA LYS A 230 -26.01 2.83 13.40
C LYS A 230 -26.95 3.91 12.83
N LYS A 231 -27.93 3.49 12.02
CA LYS A 231 -29.00 4.41 11.58
C LYS A 231 -29.72 4.91 12.82
N ARG A 232 -29.73 6.24 13.02
CA ARG A 232 -30.62 6.87 14.00
C ARG A 232 -32.05 6.87 13.48
#